data_060fbeae2a00cbe239b0067c7b48795f
#
_entry.id   060fbeae2a00cbe239b0067c7b48795f
#
_cell.length_a   1.000
_cell.length_b   1.000
_cell.length_c   1.000
_cell.angle_alpha   90.00
_cell.angle_beta   90.00
_cell.angle_gamma   90.00
#
_symmetry.space_group_name_H-M   'P 1'
#
loop_
_entity.id
_entity.type
_entity.pdbx_description
1 polymer ?
#
loop_
_entity_poly.entity_id
_entity_poly.type
_entity_poly.pdbx_seq_one_letter_code
_entity_poly.pdbx_strand_id
1 'polypeptide(L)'
;MVLISTSQGDIRLKLDEENTPKTAANFLSYVRSDFYKDTLFHRVIPGFMIQGGGLNAQMETKNTETSVENEAKFGKKNTRGSVAMARTSDPHSATAQFFINLADNAFLNFSAENAQGYGYCVFGEVVEGMDI
;
A
#
# COMPACT_ATOMS: atom_id res chain seq x y z
N MET A 1 -9.37 -6.03 -9.43
CA MET A 1 -8.25 -6.98 -9.36
C MET A 1 -7.03 -6.36 -10.02
N VAL A 2 -5.88 -6.38 -9.36
CA VAL A 2 -4.62 -5.81 -9.89
C VAL A 2 -3.56 -6.90 -9.89
N LEU A 3 -2.79 -6.98 -10.97
CA LEU A 3 -1.66 -7.91 -11.09
C LEU A 3 -0.35 -7.13 -10.97
N ILE A 4 0.50 -7.51 -10.02
CA ILE A 4 1.86 -7.00 -9.90
C ILE A 4 2.81 -8.04 -10.46
N SER A 5 3.43 -7.74 -11.61
CA SER A 5 4.45 -8.61 -12.22
C SER A 5 5.82 -8.20 -11.70
N THR A 6 6.48 -9.08 -10.95
CA THR A 6 7.80 -8.82 -10.38
C THR A 6 8.85 -9.74 -10.99
N SER A 7 10.12 -9.44 -10.75
CA SER A 7 11.22 -10.30 -11.17
C SER A 7 11.23 -11.66 -10.48
N GLN A 8 10.50 -11.81 -9.38
CA GLN A 8 10.39 -13.05 -8.60
C GLN A 8 9.07 -13.78 -8.84
N GLY A 9 8.14 -13.23 -9.59
CA GLY A 9 6.85 -13.81 -9.88
C GLY A 9 5.70 -12.82 -9.79
N ASP A 10 4.48 -13.30 -9.95
CA ASP A 10 3.28 -12.47 -9.99
C ASP A 10 2.55 -12.45 -8.65
N ILE A 11 2.06 -11.26 -8.28
CA ILE A 11 1.25 -11.04 -7.08
C ILE A 11 -0.08 -10.45 -7.53
N ARG A 12 -1.19 -11.07 -7.13
CA ARG A 12 -2.54 -10.57 -7.44
C ARG A 12 -3.17 -9.94 -6.22
N LEU A 13 -3.74 -8.76 -6.42
CA LEU A 13 -4.40 -7.98 -5.39
C LEU A 13 -5.88 -7.84 -5.69
N LYS A 14 -6.70 -7.91 -4.63
CA LYS A 14 -8.11 -7.51 -4.68
C LYS A 14 -8.25 -6.21 -3.88
N LEU A 15 -8.75 -5.15 -4.51
CA LEU A 15 -8.92 -3.85 -3.88
C LEU A 15 -10.26 -3.75 -3.14
N ASP A 16 -10.27 -3.03 -2.02
CA ASP A 16 -11.45 -2.76 -1.22
C ASP A 16 -12.08 -1.42 -1.65
N GLU A 17 -12.79 -1.45 -2.77
CA GLU A 17 -13.44 -0.26 -3.33
C GLU A 17 -14.69 0.15 -2.54
N GLU A 18 -15.21 -0.73 -1.72
CA GLU A 18 -16.42 -0.50 -0.94
C GLU A 18 -16.14 0.34 0.31
N ASN A 19 -15.10 -0.02 1.07
CA ASN A 19 -14.77 0.65 2.33
C ASN A 19 -13.71 1.74 2.18
N THR A 20 -12.85 1.66 1.17
CA THR A 20 -11.79 2.63 0.91
C THR A 20 -11.80 3.09 -0.55
N PRO A 21 -12.91 3.74 -1.00
CA PRO A 21 -13.05 4.10 -2.40
C PRO A 21 -12.02 5.12 -2.89
N LYS A 22 -11.68 6.10 -2.06
CA LYS A 22 -10.70 7.14 -2.44
C LYS A 22 -9.30 6.55 -2.59
N THR A 23 -8.89 5.70 -1.66
CA THR A 23 -7.57 5.05 -1.68
C THR A 23 -7.46 4.07 -2.84
N ALA A 24 -8.49 3.26 -3.07
CA ALA A 24 -8.52 2.33 -4.19
C ALA A 24 -8.48 3.07 -5.54
N ALA A 25 -9.25 4.15 -5.69
CA ALA A 25 -9.24 4.97 -6.91
C ALA A 25 -7.88 5.62 -7.14
N ASN A 26 -7.24 6.12 -6.09
CA ASN A 26 -5.89 6.69 -6.15
C ASN A 26 -4.87 5.68 -6.64
N PHE A 27 -4.88 4.48 -6.06
CA PHE A 27 -3.98 3.40 -6.46
C PHE A 27 -4.20 3.00 -7.92
N LEU A 28 -5.45 2.83 -8.35
CA LEU A 28 -5.79 2.49 -9.73
C LEU A 28 -5.37 3.58 -10.72
N SER A 29 -5.44 4.84 -10.31
CA SER A 29 -4.96 5.95 -11.13
C SER A 29 -3.49 5.81 -11.46
N TYR A 30 -2.66 5.47 -10.48
CA TYR A 30 -1.23 5.22 -10.69
C TYR A 30 -0.99 3.96 -11.54
N VAL A 31 -1.79 2.92 -11.34
CA VAL A 31 -1.71 1.69 -12.15
C VAL A 31 -1.98 2.00 -13.63
N ARG A 32 -3.04 2.76 -13.91
CA ARG A 32 -3.45 3.10 -15.28
C ARG A 32 -2.46 4.03 -15.98
N SER A 33 -1.71 4.83 -15.23
CA SER A 33 -0.71 5.75 -15.79
C SER A 33 0.68 5.11 -15.92
N ASP A 34 0.82 3.82 -15.67
CA ASP A 34 2.11 3.07 -15.66
C ASP A 34 3.12 3.63 -14.65
N PHE A 35 2.65 4.30 -13.59
CA PHE A 35 3.53 4.88 -12.56
C PHE A 35 4.40 3.81 -11.89
N TYR A 36 3.82 2.64 -11.62
CA TYR A 36 4.52 1.57 -10.91
C TYR A 36 5.48 0.77 -11.79
N LYS A 37 5.47 1.00 -13.10
CA LYS A 37 6.39 0.31 -14.01
C LYS A 37 7.83 0.62 -13.61
N ASP A 38 8.66 -0.43 -13.51
CA ASP A 38 10.07 -0.34 -13.16
C ASP A 38 10.34 0.29 -11.79
N THR A 39 9.37 0.21 -10.87
CA THR A 39 9.58 0.57 -9.46
C THR A 39 10.07 -0.64 -8.66
N LEU A 40 10.65 -0.36 -7.49
CA LEU A 40 11.25 -1.38 -6.63
C LEU A 40 10.42 -1.62 -5.38
N PHE A 41 10.47 -2.85 -4.86
CA PHE A 41 10.22 -3.10 -3.45
C PHE A 41 11.51 -2.78 -2.70
N HIS A 42 11.67 -1.50 -2.36
CA HIS A 42 12.94 -0.97 -1.82
C HIS A 42 13.13 -1.26 -0.33
N ARG A 43 12.10 -1.72 0.36
CA ARG A 43 12.16 -2.05 1.78
C ARG A 43 11.50 -3.39 2.01
N VAL A 44 12.30 -4.37 2.42
CA VAL A 44 11.82 -5.74 2.70
C VAL A 44 12.28 -6.12 4.10
N ILE A 45 11.32 -6.32 5.00
CA ILE A 45 11.60 -6.70 6.40
C ILE A 45 10.88 -8.03 6.67
N PRO A 46 11.63 -9.16 6.73
CA PRO A 46 11.01 -10.46 6.99
C PRO A 46 10.20 -10.47 8.29
N GLY A 47 9.02 -11.07 8.24
CA GLY A 47 8.12 -11.15 9.38
C GLY A 47 7.37 -9.87 9.71
N PHE A 48 7.54 -8.81 8.92
CA PHE A 48 6.87 -7.54 9.10
C PHE A 48 6.14 -7.11 7.82
N MET A 49 6.87 -6.60 6.81
CA MET A 49 6.23 -6.11 5.58
C MET A 49 7.24 -5.98 4.44
N ILE A 50 6.72 -5.82 3.21
CA ILE A 50 7.50 -5.33 2.06
C ILE A 50 6.84 -4.04 1.56
N GLN A 51 7.64 -3.04 1.22
CA GLN A 51 7.17 -1.73 0.79
C GLN A 51 7.79 -1.35 -0.54
N GLY A 52 6.98 -0.78 -1.43
CA GLY A 52 7.44 -0.37 -2.75
C GLY A 52 6.53 0.64 -3.41
N GLY A 53 6.77 0.84 -4.71
CA GLY A 53 5.91 1.68 -5.55
C GLY A 53 6.29 3.15 -5.58
N GLY A 54 7.47 3.54 -5.07
CA GLY A 54 7.87 4.95 -5.05
C GLY A 54 9.25 5.23 -5.63
N LEU A 55 10.13 4.23 -5.71
CA LEU A 55 11.51 4.39 -6.16
C LEU A 55 11.76 3.62 -7.46
N ASN A 56 12.54 4.20 -8.35
CA ASN A 56 12.98 3.54 -9.59
C ASN A 56 14.24 2.69 -9.35
N ALA A 57 14.76 2.07 -10.41
CA ALA A 57 15.94 1.19 -10.31
C ALA A 57 17.21 1.90 -9.82
N GLN A 58 17.27 3.23 -9.92
CA GLN A 58 18.36 4.05 -9.42
C GLN A 58 18.14 4.54 -7.99
N MET A 59 17.09 4.04 -7.31
CA MET A 59 16.68 4.46 -5.96
C MET A 59 16.25 5.92 -5.89
N GLU A 60 15.79 6.49 -7.00
CA GLU A 60 15.27 7.84 -7.06
C GLU A 60 13.76 7.85 -6.83
N THR A 61 13.28 8.79 -6.02
CA THR A 61 11.85 8.95 -5.76
C THR A 61 11.15 9.49 -7.01
N LYS A 62 10.11 8.78 -7.46
CA LYS A 62 9.28 9.24 -8.58
C LYS A 62 8.33 10.35 -8.13
N ASN A 63 8.08 11.32 -9.01
CA ASN A 63 7.14 12.41 -8.73
C ASN A 63 5.72 11.87 -8.63
N THR A 64 5.01 12.28 -7.59
CA THR A 64 3.64 11.87 -7.35
C THR A 64 2.67 13.04 -7.49
N GLU A 65 1.38 12.72 -7.54
CA GLU A 65 0.31 13.69 -7.57
C GLU A 65 -0.15 14.05 -6.15
N THR A 66 -1.33 14.65 -6.02
CA THR A 66 -1.91 15.04 -4.74
C THR A 66 -2.08 13.84 -3.80
N SER A 67 -1.82 14.04 -2.52
CA SER A 67 -2.02 13.02 -1.50
C SER A 67 -3.50 12.67 -1.33
N VAL A 68 -3.77 11.46 -0.83
CA VAL A 68 -5.12 10.96 -0.60
C VAL A 68 -5.44 10.97 0.90
N GLU A 69 -6.70 11.27 1.24
CA GLU A 69 -7.19 11.21 2.62
C GLU A 69 -7.04 9.79 3.17
N ASN A 70 -6.62 9.68 4.44
CA ASN A 70 -6.48 8.40 5.11
C ASN A 70 -7.85 7.84 5.48
N GLU A 71 -8.23 6.72 4.88
CA GLU A 71 -9.50 6.04 5.10
C GLU A 71 -9.37 4.84 6.06
N ALA A 72 -8.30 4.76 6.86
CA ALA A 72 -8.05 3.63 7.76
C ALA A 72 -9.21 3.37 8.73
N LYS A 73 -9.93 4.42 9.10
CA LYS A 73 -11.12 4.34 9.97
C LYS A 73 -12.20 3.41 9.39
N PHE A 74 -12.31 3.37 8.06
CA PHE A 74 -13.34 2.61 7.34
C PHE A 74 -12.79 1.32 6.73
N GLY A 75 -11.48 1.15 6.67
CA GLY A 75 -10.82 0.01 6.05
C GLY A 75 -10.69 -1.19 6.97
N LYS A 76 -10.21 -2.29 6.40
CA LYS A 76 -9.92 -3.51 7.15
C LYS A 76 -8.65 -3.35 7.97
N LYS A 77 -8.38 -4.32 8.84
CA LYS A 77 -7.21 -4.31 9.71
C LYS A 77 -5.95 -4.75 8.95
N ASN A 78 -4.79 -4.35 9.47
CA ASN A 78 -3.48 -4.73 8.93
C ASN A 78 -3.13 -6.17 9.34
N THR A 79 -3.74 -7.13 8.67
CA THR A 79 -3.48 -8.55 8.86
C THR A 79 -2.52 -9.07 7.79
N ARG A 80 -2.00 -10.28 7.97
CA ARG A 80 -1.12 -10.91 6.97
C ARG A 80 -1.81 -10.97 5.61
N GLY A 81 -1.11 -10.49 4.58
CA GLY A 81 -1.64 -10.45 3.22
C GLY A 81 -2.41 -9.18 2.88
N SER A 82 -2.70 -8.30 3.84
CA SER A 82 -3.34 -7.02 3.54
C SER A 82 -2.36 -6.05 2.90
N VAL A 83 -2.89 -5.17 2.03
CA VAL A 83 -2.11 -4.15 1.32
C VAL A 83 -2.56 -2.78 1.83
N ALA A 84 -1.61 -1.99 2.30
CA ALA A 84 -1.89 -0.69 2.90
C ALA A 84 -1.02 0.40 2.27
N MET A 85 -1.46 1.66 2.40
CA MET A 85 -0.71 2.81 1.89
C MET A 85 0.37 3.22 2.89
N ALA A 86 1.61 3.32 2.40
CA ALA A 86 2.68 3.96 3.14
C ALA A 86 2.44 5.47 3.18
N ARG A 87 2.90 6.14 4.22
CA ARG A 87 2.75 7.57 4.42
C ARG A 87 3.85 8.12 5.32
N THR A 88 3.95 9.44 5.38
CA THR A 88 4.81 10.12 6.36
C THR A 88 4.09 10.20 7.71
N SER A 89 4.62 10.99 8.65
CA SER A 89 3.96 11.21 9.95
C SER A 89 2.63 11.95 9.83
N ASP A 90 2.37 12.64 8.71
CA ASP A 90 1.07 13.24 8.42
C ASP A 90 0.10 12.12 8.00
N PRO A 91 -1.03 11.91 8.71
CA PRO A 91 -1.99 10.84 8.38
C PRO A 91 -2.54 10.90 6.95
N HIS A 92 -2.62 12.08 6.36
CA HIS A 92 -3.19 12.31 5.04
C HIS A 92 -2.14 12.60 3.98
N SER A 93 -0.94 12.05 4.11
CA SER A 93 0.18 12.28 3.20
C SER A 93 0.43 11.17 2.19
N ALA A 94 -0.36 10.10 2.20
CA ALA A 94 -0.17 8.97 1.28
C ALA A 94 -0.35 9.40 -0.18
N THR A 95 0.54 8.93 -1.05
CA THR A 95 0.44 9.16 -2.49
C THR A 95 0.48 7.84 -3.27
N ALA A 96 1.66 7.28 -3.54
CA ALA A 96 1.81 6.11 -4.38
C ALA A 96 2.41 4.90 -3.68
N GLN A 97 3.29 5.09 -2.69
CA GLN A 97 3.95 3.97 -2.03
C GLN A 97 2.96 3.15 -1.19
N PHE A 98 3.13 1.84 -1.26
CA PHE A 98 2.29 0.91 -0.52
C PHE A 98 3.15 -0.18 0.11
N PHE A 99 2.58 -0.92 1.05
CA PHE A 99 3.25 -2.08 1.63
C PHE A 99 2.29 -3.26 1.76
N ILE A 100 2.87 -4.46 1.77
CA ILE A 100 2.13 -5.70 1.97
C ILE A 100 2.55 -6.25 3.34
N ASN A 101 1.57 -6.48 4.21
CA ASN A 101 1.81 -7.04 5.53
C ASN A 101 2.17 -8.52 5.42
N LEU A 102 3.30 -8.92 6.03
CA LEU A 102 3.75 -10.31 6.09
C LEU A 102 3.32 -11.01 7.39
N ALA A 103 2.71 -10.24 8.29
CA ALA A 103 2.21 -10.72 9.59
C ALA A 103 1.01 -9.87 10.00
N ASP A 104 0.35 -10.25 11.08
CA ASP A 104 -0.71 -9.44 11.68
C ASP A 104 -0.06 -8.28 12.45
N ASN A 105 -0.08 -7.10 11.86
CA ASN A 105 0.56 -5.89 12.41
C ASN A 105 -0.49 -4.97 13.03
N ALA A 106 -1.09 -5.41 14.14
CA ALA A 106 -2.19 -4.69 14.80
C ALA A 106 -1.83 -3.26 15.21
N PHE A 107 -0.56 -2.98 15.50
CA PHE A 107 -0.11 -1.63 15.86
C PHE A 107 -0.20 -0.63 14.70
N LEU A 108 -0.45 -1.09 13.47
CA LEU A 108 -0.67 -0.24 12.31
C LEU A 108 -2.15 0.08 12.07
N ASN A 109 -3.05 -0.48 12.88
CA ASN A 109 -4.49 -0.26 12.72
C ASN A 109 -4.91 1.11 13.23
N PHE A 110 -6.03 1.62 12.69
CA PHE A 110 -6.64 2.85 13.17
C PHE A 110 -7.09 2.68 14.64
N SER A 111 -6.75 3.66 15.47
CA SER A 111 -7.19 3.68 16.87
C SER A 111 -7.79 5.03 17.28
N ALA A 112 -7.38 6.13 16.65
CA ALA A 112 -7.89 7.47 16.96
C ALA A 112 -7.58 8.43 15.81
N GLU A 113 -8.34 9.54 15.74
CA GLU A 113 -8.14 10.57 14.72
C GLU A 113 -7.03 11.55 15.12
N ASN A 114 -5.80 11.04 15.26
CA ASN A 114 -4.61 11.85 15.52
C ASN A 114 -3.42 11.23 14.78
N ALA A 115 -2.28 11.93 14.74
CA ALA A 115 -1.12 11.51 13.94
C ALA A 115 -0.62 10.11 14.29
N GLN A 116 -0.71 9.70 15.55
CA GLN A 116 -0.23 8.40 16.01
C GLN A 116 -1.29 7.30 15.89
N GLY A 117 -2.57 7.65 16.06
CA GLY A 117 -3.66 6.69 16.12
C GLY A 117 -4.36 6.43 14.78
N TYR A 118 -4.14 7.27 13.77
CA TYR A 118 -4.81 7.11 12.47
C TYR A 118 -4.46 5.80 11.78
N GLY A 119 -3.26 5.29 12.02
CA GLY A 119 -2.80 4.04 11.43
C GLY A 119 -2.55 4.15 9.92
N TYR A 120 -2.57 3.00 9.27
CA TYR A 120 -2.31 2.88 7.84
C TYR A 120 -3.53 2.25 7.17
N CYS A 121 -4.00 2.90 6.10
CA CYS A 121 -5.21 2.50 5.40
C CYS A 121 -4.99 1.23 4.59
N VAL A 122 -5.67 0.15 4.96
CA VAL A 122 -5.71 -1.08 4.18
C VAL A 122 -6.74 -0.91 3.07
N PHE A 123 -6.29 -0.98 1.82
CA PHE A 123 -7.15 -0.79 0.65
C PHE A 123 -7.27 -2.04 -0.23
N GLY A 124 -6.67 -3.14 0.18
CA GLY A 124 -6.74 -4.39 -0.57
C GLY A 124 -6.09 -5.54 0.16
N GLU A 125 -6.06 -6.69 -0.51
CA GLU A 125 -5.42 -7.89 0.01
C GLU A 125 -4.78 -8.70 -1.12
N VAL A 126 -3.75 -9.46 -0.78
CA VAL A 126 -3.12 -10.39 -1.72
C VAL A 126 -3.98 -11.65 -1.80
N VAL A 127 -4.43 -12.01 -3.00
CA VAL A 127 -5.21 -13.21 -3.25
C VAL A 127 -4.39 -14.34 -3.86
N GLU A 128 -3.27 -14.00 -4.50
CA GLU A 128 -2.28 -14.95 -5.02
C GLU A 128 -0.88 -14.35 -4.92
N GLY A 129 0.12 -15.17 -4.62
CA GLY A 129 1.52 -14.77 -4.66
C GLY A 129 2.13 -14.38 -3.32
N MET A 130 1.52 -14.74 -2.19
CA MET A 130 2.12 -14.48 -0.86
C MET A 130 3.45 -15.20 -0.66
N ASP A 131 3.72 -16.23 -1.42
CA ASP A 131 4.98 -16.99 -1.39
C ASP A 131 6.09 -16.36 -2.25
N ILE A 132 5.77 -15.34 -3.04
CA ILE A 132 6.72 -14.62 -3.86
C ILE A 132 7.49 -13.60 -2.99
#